data_94648e55f0d5e658e078d218aafd1b55
#
_entry.id   94648e55f0d5e658e078d218aafd1b55
#
_cell.length_a   1.000
_cell.length_b   1.000
_cell.length_c   1.000
_cell.angle_alpha   90.00
_cell.angle_beta   90.00
_cell.angle_gamma   90.00
#
_symmetry.space_group_name_H-M   'P 1'
#
loop_
_entity.id
_entity.type
_entity.pdbx_description
1 polymer ?
#
loop_
_entity_poly.entity_id
_entity_poly.type
_entity_poly.pdbx_seq_one_letter_code
_entity_poly.pdbx_strand_id
1 'polypeptide(L)'
;MKKHIMEKIMGLIILLIFIVMWLTGCLTPVSLDAYGYVISIGVDRGMKKKYYITLSLQRELSEQGAESDGGAAILAAEADSLDEALNEIEGNVPYSLSFSRTNYFLFSREVAESGDIEDFLSLSFDSLKIRTSAAMIITEGSVFEFVGGLSANNDANIKKLQEAVMLDMEKNGLIAMMSISRLFEANKDESFDYCAALGRFDESIITDMEEKKTESEGKNPLGNIKLGDRVGGLKSFMAGAAVFSGYRMTETLTRDETMYLNMACGDYKNGTVSIPFSQNGEELGMVTLILSKQHIGRRVIINEDGSIRAEVDIRLAAGTHAKPDEANQTEMEHWINETAVNCIRQKLNDVFIKCRDAGSDAMRFGTEAIKLFRSDAEWKEFDWKSRYGSVEAVFNVELINTDKGTSGDMQ
;
A
#
# COMPACT_ATOMS: atom_id res chain seq x y z
N MET A 1 52.24 25.86 -52.81
CA MET A 1 52.01 25.49 -51.41
C MET A 1 50.75 26.07 -50.80
N LYS A 2 50.49 27.41 -50.90
CA LYS A 2 49.23 28.04 -50.33
C LYS A 2 47.91 27.49 -50.89
N LYS A 3 47.83 27.20 -52.22
CA LYS A 3 46.61 26.72 -52.88
C LYS A 3 46.19 25.35 -52.36
N HIS A 4 47.11 24.44 -52.12
CA HIS A 4 46.85 23.07 -51.64
C HIS A 4 46.48 23.01 -50.17
N ILE A 5 46.93 23.98 -49.38
CA ILE A 5 46.51 24.12 -47.95
C ILE A 5 45.07 24.65 -47.90
N MET A 6 44.72 25.59 -48.77
CA MET A 6 43.38 26.17 -48.84
C MET A 6 42.34 25.14 -49.28
N GLU A 7 42.66 24.27 -50.24
CA GLU A 7 41.79 23.15 -50.67
C GLU A 7 41.54 22.13 -49.55
N LYS A 8 42.57 21.81 -48.74
CA LYS A 8 42.44 20.92 -47.58
C LYS A 8 41.57 21.53 -46.46
N ILE A 9 41.74 22.84 -46.19
CA ILE A 9 40.91 23.56 -45.20
C ILE A 9 39.46 23.63 -45.67
N MET A 10 39.21 23.88 -46.94
CA MET A 10 37.87 23.90 -47.49
C MET A 10 37.17 22.50 -47.42
N GLY A 11 37.92 21.43 -47.71
CA GLY A 11 37.41 20.05 -47.54
C GLY A 11 37.09 19.72 -46.09
N LEU A 12 37.92 20.19 -45.12
CA LEU A 12 37.68 19.99 -43.71
C LEU A 12 36.40 20.73 -43.22
N ILE A 13 36.16 21.95 -43.72
CA ILE A 13 34.98 22.77 -43.40
C ILE A 13 33.74 22.07 -43.96
N ILE A 14 33.78 21.59 -45.20
CA ILE A 14 32.63 20.86 -45.82
C ILE A 14 32.34 19.59 -45.04
N LEU A 15 33.34 18.82 -44.61
CA LEU A 15 33.19 17.64 -43.79
C LEU A 15 32.59 17.97 -42.43
N LEU A 16 33.01 19.06 -41.79
CA LEU A 16 32.48 19.52 -40.53
C LEU A 16 30.99 19.91 -40.63
N ILE A 17 30.63 20.63 -41.70
CA ILE A 17 29.24 21.01 -41.98
C ILE A 17 28.39 19.76 -42.18
N PHE A 18 28.87 18.72 -42.85
CA PHE A 18 28.18 17.47 -43.09
C PHE A 18 27.99 16.70 -41.76
N ILE A 19 28.99 16.69 -40.89
CA ILE A 19 28.90 16.09 -39.55
C ILE A 19 27.87 16.86 -38.69
N VAL A 20 27.85 18.16 -38.71
CA VAL A 20 26.87 19.00 -37.99
C VAL A 20 25.45 18.76 -38.52
N MET A 21 25.25 18.64 -39.83
CA MET A 21 23.95 18.30 -40.41
C MET A 21 23.45 16.90 -40.04
N TRP A 22 24.37 15.96 -39.84
CA TRP A 22 24.02 14.61 -39.36
C TRP A 22 23.69 14.59 -37.86
N LEU A 23 24.28 15.45 -37.07
CA LEU A 23 24.04 15.60 -35.62
C LEU A 23 22.72 16.35 -35.32
N THR A 24 22.23 17.18 -36.24
CA THR A 24 20.96 17.89 -36.08
C THR A 24 19.74 17.09 -36.55
N GLY A 25 19.95 15.81 -36.94
CA GLY A 25 18.89 14.90 -37.40
C GLY A 25 17.91 14.57 -36.29
N CYS A 26 16.68 15.07 -36.41
CA CYS A 26 15.44 14.56 -35.82
C CYS A 26 15.36 14.48 -34.29
N LEU A 27 15.55 15.59 -33.60
CA LEU A 27 14.78 15.85 -32.40
C LEU A 27 13.52 16.63 -32.80
N THR A 28 12.47 15.94 -33.24
CA THR A 28 11.14 16.54 -33.15
C THR A 28 10.82 16.65 -31.66
N PRO A 29 10.78 17.85 -31.07
CA PRO A 29 10.34 17.98 -29.69
C PRO A 29 8.89 17.53 -29.66
N VAL A 30 8.65 16.35 -29.12
CA VAL A 30 7.30 15.93 -28.79
C VAL A 30 6.88 16.85 -27.64
N SER A 31 5.89 17.70 -27.88
CA SER A 31 5.38 18.60 -26.84
C SER A 31 4.83 17.74 -25.72
N LEU A 32 5.20 18.05 -24.48
CA LEU A 32 4.69 17.36 -23.27
C LEU A 32 3.16 17.42 -23.21
N ASP A 33 2.55 18.44 -23.82
CA ASP A 33 1.11 18.66 -23.93
C ASP A 33 0.39 17.64 -24.83
N ALA A 34 1.14 16.85 -25.63
CA ALA A 34 0.56 15.82 -26.51
C ALA A 34 0.17 14.54 -25.76
N TYR A 35 0.52 14.41 -24.47
CA TYR A 35 0.25 13.21 -23.67
C TYR A 35 -0.60 13.48 -22.44
N GLY A 36 -1.59 12.60 -22.21
CA GLY A 36 -2.25 12.44 -20.93
C GLY A 36 -1.53 11.33 -20.13
N TYR A 37 -0.86 11.70 -19.03
CA TYR A 37 -0.14 10.71 -18.20
C TYR A 37 -1.10 10.01 -17.25
N VAL A 38 -1.29 8.72 -17.46
CA VAL A 38 -2.11 7.87 -16.59
C VAL A 38 -1.34 7.58 -15.30
N ILE A 39 -1.92 7.93 -14.16
CA ILE A 39 -1.36 7.72 -12.82
C ILE A 39 -1.89 6.43 -12.21
N SER A 40 -3.17 6.14 -12.42
CA SER A 40 -3.79 4.91 -11.94
C SER A 40 -4.76 4.32 -12.95
N ILE A 41 -4.87 3.01 -12.92
CA ILE A 41 -5.84 2.21 -13.68
C ILE A 41 -6.74 1.54 -12.66
N GLY A 42 -8.03 1.81 -12.74
CA GLY A 42 -9.07 1.26 -11.88
C GLY A 42 -9.93 0.26 -12.63
N VAL A 43 -10.38 -0.79 -11.96
CA VAL A 43 -11.18 -1.87 -12.53
C VAL A 43 -12.32 -2.20 -11.59
N ASP A 44 -13.50 -1.87 -12.01
CA ASP A 44 -14.77 -2.26 -11.42
C ASP A 44 -15.44 -3.36 -12.28
N ARG A 45 -16.41 -4.04 -11.72
CA ARG A 45 -17.30 -4.90 -12.51
C ARG A 45 -18.19 -4.02 -13.41
N GLY A 46 -18.27 -4.34 -14.70
CA GLY A 46 -19.16 -3.66 -15.63
C GLY A 46 -20.61 -4.11 -15.52
N MET A 47 -21.54 -3.27 -15.96
CA MET A 47 -22.98 -3.60 -15.99
C MET A 47 -23.39 -4.33 -17.26
N LYS A 48 -22.79 -3.96 -18.39
CA LYS A 48 -23.10 -4.53 -19.73
C LYS A 48 -21.95 -5.35 -20.30
N LYS A 49 -20.70 -4.97 -19.94
CA LYS A 49 -19.48 -5.65 -20.30
C LYS A 49 -18.76 -6.17 -19.06
N LYS A 50 -17.66 -6.90 -19.23
CA LYS A 50 -16.96 -7.55 -18.12
C LYS A 50 -16.44 -6.56 -17.08
N TYR A 51 -15.89 -5.43 -17.54
CA TYR A 51 -15.23 -4.44 -16.69
C TYR A 51 -15.76 -3.01 -16.92
N TYR A 52 -15.70 -2.19 -15.88
CA TYR A 52 -15.77 -0.74 -15.95
C TYR A 52 -14.40 -0.18 -15.58
N ILE A 53 -13.68 0.35 -16.56
CA ILE A 53 -12.28 0.74 -16.43
C ILE A 53 -12.19 2.23 -16.22
N THR A 54 -11.49 2.65 -15.16
CA THR A 54 -11.30 4.05 -14.75
C THR A 54 -9.83 4.42 -14.87
N LEU A 55 -9.53 5.50 -15.59
CA LEU A 55 -8.19 6.07 -15.69
C LEU A 55 -8.13 7.40 -14.95
N SER A 56 -7.17 7.55 -14.05
CA SER A 56 -6.83 8.83 -13.43
C SER A 56 -5.62 9.42 -14.14
N LEU A 57 -5.76 10.64 -14.67
CA LEU A 57 -4.71 11.32 -15.45
C LEU A 57 -4.18 12.53 -14.70
N GLN A 58 -2.89 12.77 -14.83
CA GLN A 58 -2.26 14.02 -14.48
C GLN A 58 -2.11 14.87 -15.75
N ARG A 59 -2.64 16.09 -15.73
CA ARG A 59 -2.37 17.11 -16.77
C ARG A 59 -1.23 18.00 -16.27
N GLU A 60 -0.19 18.16 -17.06
CA GLU A 60 0.82 19.18 -16.80
C GLU A 60 0.23 20.53 -17.19
N LEU A 61 0.34 21.54 -16.32
CA LEU A 61 -0.08 22.90 -16.59
C LEU A 61 0.87 23.47 -17.65
N SER A 62 0.32 23.91 -18.78
CA SER A 62 1.08 24.77 -19.71
C SER A 62 1.36 26.12 -19.02
N GLU A 63 2.59 26.62 -19.16
CA GLU A 63 3.10 27.85 -18.53
C GLU A 63 2.37 29.15 -18.93
N GLN A 64 1.25 29.10 -19.59
CA GLN A 64 0.49 30.29 -20.00
C GLN A 64 -0.76 30.46 -19.13
N GLY A 65 -0.59 31.06 -17.96
CA GLY A 65 -1.45 32.09 -17.34
C GLY A 65 -2.96 31.89 -17.26
N ALA A 66 -3.51 30.72 -17.48
CA ALA A 66 -4.88 30.40 -17.14
C ALA A 66 -4.90 29.65 -15.83
N GLU A 67 -5.54 30.21 -14.81
CA GLU A 67 -6.02 29.47 -13.63
C GLU A 67 -7.01 28.39 -14.11
N SER A 68 -6.49 27.37 -14.78
CA SER A 68 -7.23 26.15 -15.04
C SER A 68 -6.90 25.19 -13.92
N ASP A 69 -7.91 24.91 -13.09
CA ASP A 69 -7.95 23.80 -12.16
C ASP A 69 -7.00 22.66 -12.59
N GLY A 70 -5.86 22.55 -11.91
CA GLY A 70 -4.90 21.46 -12.10
C GLY A 70 -5.46 20.12 -11.61
N GLY A 71 -6.76 19.90 -11.76
CA GLY A 71 -7.51 18.73 -11.36
C GLY A 71 -7.07 17.49 -12.13
N ALA A 72 -6.96 16.37 -11.46
CA ALA A 72 -6.83 15.08 -12.10
C ALA A 72 -8.07 14.83 -12.96
N ALA A 73 -7.88 14.59 -14.25
CA ALA A 73 -8.98 14.15 -15.10
C ALA A 73 -9.24 12.67 -14.83
N ILE A 74 -10.51 12.32 -14.68
CA ILE A 74 -10.95 10.92 -14.55
C ILE A 74 -11.70 10.58 -15.83
N LEU A 75 -11.24 9.54 -16.51
CA LEU A 75 -11.87 8.99 -17.70
C LEU A 75 -12.31 7.56 -17.40
N ALA A 76 -13.44 7.13 -17.94
CA ALA A 76 -13.91 5.78 -17.73
C ALA A 76 -14.63 5.24 -18.98
N ALA A 77 -14.53 3.93 -19.17
CA ALA A 77 -15.25 3.21 -20.23
C ALA A 77 -15.62 1.80 -19.73
N GLU A 78 -16.76 1.29 -20.22
CA GLU A 78 -17.18 -0.09 -20.01
C GLU A 78 -16.66 -0.97 -21.17
N ALA A 79 -15.93 -2.06 -20.87
CA ALA A 79 -15.26 -2.88 -21.86
C ALA A 79 -15.07 -4.34 -21.40
N ASP A 80 -14.81 -5.25 -22.34
CA ASP A 80 -14.47 -6.63 -22.03
C ASP A 80 -12.96 -6.84 -21.82
N SER A 81 -12.14 -5.84 -22.19
CA SER A 81 -10.69 -5.82 -21.99
C SER A 81 -10.17 -4.40 -21.79
N LEU A 82 -8.92 -4.28 -21.26
CA LEU A 82 -8.27 -2.98 -21.12
C LEU A 82 -8.04 -2.32 -22.49
N ASP A 83 -7.58 -3.06 -23.49
CA ASP A 83 -7.31 -2.54 -24.82
C ASP A 83 -8.58 -1.96 -25.47
N GLU A 84 -9.72 -2.60 -25.29
CA GLU A 84 -11.01 -2.09 -25.77
C GLU A 84 -11.39 -0.77 -25.09
N ALA A 85 -11.23 -0.69 -23.75
CA ALA A 85 -11.50 0.52 -23.01
C ALA A 85 -10.57 1.68 -23.44
N LEU A 86 -9.30 1.38 -23.68
CA LEU A 86 -8.34 2.38 -24.13
C LEU A 86 -8.67 2.92 -25.51
N ASN A 87 -9.05 2.05 -26.45
CA ASN A 87 -9.49 2.47 -27.79
C ASN A 87 -10.71 3.39 -27.72
N GLU A 88 -11.67 3.08 -26.85
CA GLU A 88 -12.85 3.92 -26.63
C GLU A 88 -12.47 5.29 -26.04
N ILE A 89 -11.62 5.31 -25.02
CA ILE A 89 -11.20 6.54 -24.36
C ILE A 89 -10.34 7.40 -25.29
N GLU A 90 -9.34 6.83 -25.98
CA GLU A 90 -8.45 7.55 -26.89
C GLU A 90 -9.21 8.13 -28.10
N GLY A 91 -10.27 7.49 -28.53
CA GLY A 91 -11.15 8.01 -29.58
C GLY A 91 -11.91 9.29 -29.19
N ASN A 92 -11.98 9.61 -27.90
CA ASN A 92 -12.74 10.73 -27.36
C ASN A 92 -11.88 11.84 -26.70
N VAL A 93 -10.55 11.69 -26.69
CA VAL A 93 -9.62 12.69 -26.12
C VAL A 93 -8.66 13.21 -27.19
N PRO A 94 -8.22 14.49 -27.10
CA PRO A 94 -7.37 15.12 -28.11
C PRO A 94 -5.86 14.83 -27.91
N TYR A 95 -5.48 13.84 -27.07
CA TYR A 95 -4.10 13.49 -26.72
C TYR A 95 -3.95 11.98 -26.61
N SER A 96 -2.72 11.47 -26.78
CA SER A 96 -2.40 10.07 -26.58
C SER A 96 -2.21 9.75 -25.09
N LEU A 97 -2.61 8.56 -24.66
CA LEU A 97 -2.40 8.11 -23.28
C LEU A 97 -0.97 7.57 -23.09
N SER A 98 -0.34 7.95 -21.99
CA SER A 98 0.98 7.46 -21.61
C SER A 98 0.91 6.78 -20.24
N PHE A 99 1.29 5.51 -20.17
CA PHE A 99 1.30 4.69 -18.95
C PHE A 99 2.64 4.68 -18.23
N SER A 100 3.62 5.46 -18.70
CA SER A 100 4.96 5.52 -18.10
C SER A 100 4.99 6.04 -16.66
N ARG A 101 3.91 6.70 -16.22
CA ARG A 101 3.73 7.25 -14.86
C ARG A 101 2.70 6.48 -14.04
N THR A 102 2.21 5.35 -14.52
CA THR A 102 1.24 4.52 -13.78
C THR A 102 1.90 3.94 -12.54
N ASN A 103 1.39 4.34 -11.38
CA ASN A 103 1.90 3.94 -10.07
C ASN A 103 0.94 3.02 -9.32
N TYR A 104 -0.34 2.97 -9.74
CA TYR A 104 -1.37 2.25 -9.01
C TYR A 104 -2.28 1.47 -9.95
N PHE A 105 -2.57 0.22 -9.55
CA PHE A 105 -3.71 -0.56 -10.01
C PHE A 105 -4.73 -0.64 -8.89
N LEU A 106 -5.97 -0.27 -9.19
CA LEU A 106 -7.06 -0.36 -8.23
C LEU A 106 -8.09 -1.38 -8.74
N PHE A 107 -8.50 -2.28 -7.85
CA PHE A 107 -9.56 -3.23 -8.16
C PHE A 107 -10.67 -3.10 -7.12
N SER A 108 -11.92 -3.13 -7.56
CA SER A 108 -13.03 -3.22 -6.63
C SER A 108 -13.00 -4.56 -5.89
N ARG A 109 -13.57 -4.58 -4.70
CA ARG A 109 -13.73 -5.79 -3.90
C ARG A 109 -14.37 -6.93 -4.70
N GLU A 110 -15.40 -6.61 -5.50
CA GLU A 110 -16.10 -7.59 -6.32
C GLU A 110 -15.16 -8.27 -7.33
N VAL A 111 -14.31 -7.49 -8.01
CA VAL A 111 -13.30 -8.03 -8.95
C VAL A 111 -12.24 -8.84 -8.21
N ALA A 112 -11.82 -8.39 -7.02
CA ALA A 112 -10.83 -9.09 -6.23
C ALA A 112 -11.34 -10.43 -5.65
N GLU A 113 -12.58 -10.48 -5.22
CA GLU A 113 -13.22 -11.70 -4.70
C GLU A 113 -13.57 -12.71 -5.81
N SER A 114 -13.76 -12.28 -7.07
CA SER A 114 -13.99 -13.19 -8.19
C SER A 114 -12.73 -13.93 -8.65
N GLY A 115 -11.53 -13.36 -8.42
CA GLY A 115 -10.26 -13.85 -8.93
C GLY A 115 -9.89 -13.34 -10.32
N ASP A 116 -10.70 -12.46 -10.93
CA ASP A 116 -10.46 -11.92 -12.29
C ASP A 116 -9.21 -11.02 -12.38
N ILE A 117 -8.53 -10.72 -11.25
CA ILE A 117 -7.29 -9.95 -11.23
C ILE A 117 -6.19 -10.64 -12.08
N GLU A 118 -6.07 -11.98 -12.02
CA GLU A 118 -5.09 -12.72 -12.79
C GLU A 118 -5.27 -12.51 -14.29
N ASP A 119 -6.49 -12.74 -14.78
CA ASP A 119 -6.82 -12.58 -16.20
C ASP A 119 -6.56 -11.15 -16.66
N PHE A 120 -7.01 -10.16 -15.88
CA PHE A 120 -6.84 -8.76 -16.22
C PHE A 120 -5.36 -8.36 -16.31
N LEU A 121 -4.55 -8.73 -15.32
CA LEU A 121 -3.12 -8.39 -15.29
C LEU A 121 -2.33 -9.11 -16.37
N SER A 122 -2.60 -10.39 -16.61
CA SER A 122 -1.89 -11.18 -17.62
C SER A 122 -2.08 -10.63 -19.04
N LEU A 123 -3.26 -10.11 -19.35
CA LEU A 123 -3.56 -9.50 -20.65
C LEU A 123 -3.04 -8.06 -20.78
N SER A 124 -2.90 -7.34 -19.67
CA SER A 124 -2.62 -5.90 -19.70
C SER A 124 -1.13 -5.57 -19.66
N PHE A 125 -0.30 -6.42 -19.03
CA PHE A 125 1.10 -6.09 -18.75
C PHE A 125 1.99 -6.05 -19.98
N ASP A 126 1.79 -6.95 -20.94
CA ASP A 126 2.63 -7.06 -22.13
C ASP A 126 2.39 -5.91 -23.13
N SER A 127 1.16 -5.36 -23.16
CA SER A 127 0.78 -4.33 -24.14
C SER A 127 1.18 -2.91 -23.72
N LEU A 128 1.12 -2.56 -22.44
CA LEU A 128 1.18 -1.16 -21.98
C LEU A 128 2.54 -0.71 -21.44
N LYS A 129 3.55 -1.57 -21.31
CA LYS A 129 4.87 -1.27 -20.73
C LYS A 129 4.77 -0.59 -19.34
N ILE A 130 3.81 -1.03 -18.53
CA ILE A 130 3.60 -0.53 -17.19
C ILE A 130 4.72 -1.04 -16.28
N ARG A 131 5.09 -0.22 -15.30
CA ARG A 131 6.11 -0.59 -14.32
C ARG A 131 5.57 -1.69 -13.40
N THR A 132 6.30 -2.78 -13.26
CA THR A 132 5.96 -3.87 -12.33
C THR A 132 6.04 -3.43 -10.85
N SER A 133 6.65 -2.28 -10.58
CA SER A 133 6.68 -1.65 -9.25
C SER A 133 5.38 -0.90 -8.90
N ALA A 134 4.40 -0.82 -9.81
CA ALA A 134 3.09 -0.25 -9.50
C ALA A 134 2.44 -0.99 -8.33
N ALA A 135 1.86 -0.21 -7.40
CA ALA A 135 1.21 -0.75 -6.22
C ALA A 135 -0.23 -1.18 -6.54
N MET A 136 -0.70 -2.22 -5.84
CA MET A 136 -2.08 -2.67 -5.91
C MET A 136 -2.88 -2.14 -4.73
N ILE A 137 -4.08 -1.64 -5.01
CA ILE A 137 -5.05 -1.17 -4.01
C ILE A 137 -6.38 -1.86 -4.31
N ILE A 138 -7.03 -2.36 -3.27
CA ILE A 138 -8.40 -2.87 -3.35
C ILE A 138 -9.34 -1.83 -2.75
N THR A 139 -10.48 -1.56 -3.39
CA THR A 139 -11.50 -0.66 -2.86
C THR A 139 -12.71 -1.45 -2.35
N GLU A 140 -13.24 -1.11 -1.17
CA GLU A 140 -14.43 -1.78 -0.63
C GLU A 140 -15.70 -1.51 -1.44
N GLY A 141 -15.71 -0.44 -2.24
CA GLY A 141 -16.78 -0.08 -3.17
C GLY A 141 -16.22 0.19 -4.56
N SER A 142 -16.91 1.04 -5.32
CA SER A 142 -16.49 1.42 -6.67
C SER A 142 -15.13 2.11 -6.67
N VAL A 143 -14.25 1.69 -7.56
CA VAL A 143 -12.97 2.35 -7.82
C VAL A 143 -13.20 3.77 -8.35
N PHE A 144 -14.20 3.94 -9.22
CA PHE A 144 -14.52 5.25 -9.78
C PHE A 144 -14.87 6.27 -8.69
N GLU A 145 -15.70 5.89 -7.71
CA GLU A 145 -16.06 6.74 -6.58
C GLU A 145 -14.85 7.00 -5.67
N PHE A 146 -14.05 5.97 -5.39
CA PHE A 146 -12.84 6.10 -4.58
C PHE A 146 -11.84 7.08 -5.19
N VAL A 147 -11.56 6.98 -6.49
CA VAL A 147 -10.66 7.89 -7.21
C VAL A 147 -11.24 9.30 -7.26
N GLY A 148 -12.56 9.43 -7.49
CA GLY A 148 -13.26 10.69 -7.43
C GLY A 148 -13.18 11.37 -6.07
N GLY A 149 -13.34 10.60 -5.00
CA GLY A 149 -13.21 11.07 -3.62
C GLY A 149 -11.78 11.53 -3.27
N LEU A 150 -10.75 10.81 -3.74
CA LEU A 150 -9.35 11.26 -3.60
C LEU A 150 -9.12 12.59 -4.31
N SER A 151 -9.70 12.76 -5.50
CA SER A 151 -9.61 14.01 -6.27
C SER A 151 -10.28 15.16 -5.55
N ALA A 152 -11.40 14.92 -4.88
CA ALA A 152 -12.14 15.93 -4.12
C ALA A 152 -11.48 16.31 -2.78
N ASN A 153 -10.64 15.44 -2.22
CA ASN A 153 -9.94 15.70 -0.95
C ASN A 153 -8.84 16.75 -1.07
N ASN A 154 -8.45 17.16 -2.31
CA ASN A 154 -7.30 18.05 -2.51
C ASN A 154 -7.37 18.89 -3.80
N ASP A 155 -7.41 20.19 -3.63
CA ASP A 155 -7.48 21.15 -4.72
C ASP A 155 -6.19 21.32 -5.54
N ALA A 156 -5.02 20.87 -5.10
CA ALA A 156 -3.80 21.32 -5.76
C ALA A 156 -2.75 20.25 -6.12
N ASN A 157 -2.72 19.06 -5.54
CA ASN A 157 -1.65 18.11 -5.84
C ASN A 157 -1.93 16.68 -5.34
N ILE A 158 -2.97 16.06 -5.88
CA ILE A 158 -3.43 14.71 -5.55
C ILE A 158 -2.30 13.69 -5.50
N LYS A 159 -1.38 13.74 -6.47
CA LYS A 159 -0.26 12.81 -6.53
C LYS A 159 0.66 12.89 -5.31
N LYS A 160 1.07 14.10 -4.91
CA LYS A 160 2.00 14.27 -3.78
C LYS A 160 1.36 13.90 -2.45
N LEU A 161 0.09 14.21 -2.28
CA LEU A 161 -0.59 13.86 -1.04
C LEU A 161 -0.88 12.37 -0.95
N GLN A 162 -1.31 11.74 -2.04
CA GLN A 162 -1.48 10.28 -2.09
C GLN A 162 -0.18 9.57 -1.77
N GLU A 163 0.94 9.97 -2.40
CA GLU A 163 2.26 9.41 -2.12
C GLU A 163 2.69 9.64 -0.67
N ALA A 164 2.46 10.83 -0.11
CA ALA A 164 2.82 11.15 1.28
C ALA A 164 1.98 10.36 2.28
N VAL A 165 0.67 10.27 2.10
CA VAL A 165 -0.23 9.50 2.98
C VAL A 165 0.11 8.02 2.91
N MET A 166 0.30 7.45 1.72
CA MET A 166 0.66 6.05 1.57
C MET A 166 2.04 5.75 2.17
N LEU A 167 3.03 6.63 1.95
CA LEU A 167 4.36 6.47 2.53
C LEU A 167 4.34 6.55 4.06
N ASP A 168 3.55 7.44 4.63
CA ASP A 168 3.41 7.55 6.08
C ASP A 168 2.71 6.33 6.67
N MET A 169 1.63 5.88 6.06
CA MET A 169 0.92 4.67 6.50
C MET A 169 1.80 3.42 6.35
N GLU A 170 2.56 3.29 5.27
CA GLU A 170 3.54 2.20 5.11
C GLU A 170 4.61 2.24 6.21
N LYS A 171 5.13 3.42 6.55
CA LYS A 171 6.10 3.56 7.64
C LYS A 171 5.52 3.19 9.00
N ASN A 172 4.28 3.58 9.26
CA ASN A 172 3.55 3.30 10.51
C ASN A 172 2.95 1.88 10.53
N GLY A 173 3.05 1.12 9.43
CA GLY A 173 2.56 -0.24 9.31
C GLY A 173 1.04 -0.38 9.24
N LEU A 174 0.29 0.71 9.01
CA LEU A 174 -1.18 0.71 9.03
C LEU A 174 -1.82 0.22 7.72
N ILE A 175 -1.04 0.04 6.67
CA ILE A 175 -1.45 -0.56 5.39
C ILE A 175 -0.44 -1.59 4.94
N ALA A 176 -0.88 -2.52 4.09
CA ALA A 176 -0.01 -3.47 3.41
C ALA A 176 0.22 -3.00 1.98
N MET A 177 1.47 -2.68 1.63
CA MET A 177 1.82 -2.27 0.26
C MET A 177 2.36 -3.46 -0.52
N MET A 178 1.68 -3.78 -1.62
CA MET A 178 2.10 -4.84 -2.53
C MET A 178 2.30 -4.27 -3.92
N SER A 179 3.47 -4.56 -4.52
CA SER A 179 3.70 -4.27 -5.93
C SER A 179 3.23 -5.45 -6.79
N ILE A 180 2.93 -5.16 -8.05
CA ILE A 180 2.53 -6.18 -9.01
C ILE A 180 3.63 -7.23 -9.22
N SER A 181 4.91 -6.85 -9.16
CA SER A 181 6.01 -7.83 -9.23
C SER A 181 5.94 -8.86 -8.11
N ARG A 182 5.66 -8.43 -6.88
CA ARG A 182 5.54 -9.35 -5.75
C ARG A 182 4.30 -10.23 -5.81
N LEU A 183 3.23 -9.73 -6.41
CA LEU A 183 2.04 -10.53 -6.71
C LEU A 183 2.40 -11.71 -7.62
N PHE A 184 3.14 -11.46 -8.71
CA PHE A 184 3.59 -12.52 -9.61
C PHE A 184 4.58 -13.48 -8.94
N GLU A 185 5.49 -12.98 -8.09
CA GLU A 185 6.40 -13.83 -7.30
C GLU A 185 5.62 -14.77 -6.36
N ALA A 186 4.64 -14.25 -5.62
CA ALA A 186 3.83 -15.02 -4.68
C ALA A 186 3.12 -16.20 -5.36
N ASN A 187 2.61 -15.98 -6.57
CA ASN A 187 1.87 -17.01 -7.30
C ASN A 187 2.74 -17.95 -8.13
N LYS A 188 4.05 -17.67 -8.27
CA LYS A 188 4.96 -18.51 -9.06
C LYS A 188 5.39 -19.77 -8.32
N ASP A 189 5.74 -19.64 -7.05
CA ASP A 189 6.26 -20.73 -6.21
C ASP A 189 5.32 -21.12 -5.07
N GLU A 190 4.18 -20.45 -4.96
CA GLU A 190 3.15 -20.68 -3.95
C GLU A 190 3.69 -20.70 -2.51
N SER A 191 4.80 -19.99 -2.28
CA SER A 191 5.47 -19.97 -0.98
C SER A 191 4.84 -19.01 0.03
N PHE A 192 3.97 -18.12 -0.41
CA PHE A 192 3.21 -17.21 0.45
C PHE A 192 2.01 -16.62 -0.29
N ASP A 193 1.07 -16.10 0.47
CA ASP A 193 0.03 -15.24 -0.06
C ASP A 193 0.35 -13.76 0.26
N TYR A 194 -0.37 -12.84 -0.35
CA TYR A 194 -0.08 -11.42 -0.25
C TYR A 194 -1.26 -10.63 0.35
N CYS A 195 -0.96 -9.42 0.79
CA CYS A 195 -1.94 -8.42 1.18
C CYS A 195 -1.74 -7.15 0.38
N ALA A 196 -2.85 -6.57 -0.08
CA ALA A 196 -2.86 -5.28 -0.76
C ALA A 196 -3.46 -4.21 0.14
N ALA A 197 -3.16 -2.94 -0.13
CA ALA A 197 -3.80 -1.84 0.56
C ALA A 197 -5.31 -1.85 0.32
N LEU A 198 -6.10 -1.60 1.37
CA LEU A 198 -7.55 -1.50 1.31
C LEU A 198 -7.98 -0.04 1.37
N GLY A 199 -8.67 0.44 0.33
CA GLY A 199 -9.26 1.77 0.25
C GLY A 199 -10.76 1.72 0.50
N ARG A 200 -11.30 2.80 1.08
CA ARG A 200 -12.73 2.99 1.31
C ARG A 200 -13.17 4.37 0.86
N PHE A 201 -14.33 4.44 0.22
CA PHE A 201 -15.05 5.66 -0.06
C PHE A 201 -16.27 5.74 0.88
N ASP A 202 -16.47 6.88 1.53
CA ASP A 202 -17.60 7.11 2.45
C ASP A 202 -18.20 8.50 2.21
N GLU A 203 -19.35 8.53 1.58
CA GLU A 203 -20.06 9.77 1.28
C GLU A 203 -20.75 10.36 2.52
N SER A 204 -21.07 9.54 3.53
CA SER A 204 -21.83 9.97 4.72
C SER A 204 -21.07 10.96 5.61
N ILE A 205 -19.75 11.02 5.48
CA ILE A 205 -18.90 11.94 6.26
C ILE A 205 -19.22 13.42 5.98
N ILE A 206 -19.71 13.74 4.79
CA ILE A 206 -20.04 15.13 4.41
C ILE A 206 -21.40 15.54 4.97
N THR A 207 -22.37 14.66 4.86
CA THR A 207 -23.73 14.91 5.37
C THR A 207 -23.69 15.19 6.88
N ASP A 208 -22.93 14.40 7.64
CA ASP A 208 -22.71 14.59 9.08
C ASP A 208 -22.01 15.92 9.44
N MET A 209 -21.13 16.43 8.57
CA MET A 209 -20.45 17.70 8.78
C MET A 209 -21.32 18.91 8.40
N GLU A 210 -22.12 18.81 7.34
CA GLU A 210 -23.03 19.86 6.92
C GLU A 210 -24.20 20.01 7.87
N GLU A 211 -24.79 18.91 8.38
CA GLU A 211 -25.81 18.94 9.41
C GLU A 211 -25.30 19.52 10.75
N LYS A 212 -24.06 19.13 11.18
CA LYS A 212 -23.45 19.68 12.39
C LYS A 212 -23.00 21.13 12.25
N LYS A 213 -22.68 21.61 11.05
CA LYS A 213 -22.42 23.03 10.81
C LYS A 213 -23.67 23.90 10.99
N THR A 214 -24.83 23.35 10.72
CA THR A 214 -26.13 24.03 10.88
C THR A 214 -26.60 24.04 12.35
N GLU A 215 -26.15 23.07 13.20
CA GLU A 215 -26.53 22.99 14.60
C GLU A 215 -25.54 23.61 15.59
N SER A 216 -24.31 23.99 15.19
CA SER A 216 -23.27 24.46 16.11
C SER A 216 -22.69 25.83 15.76
N GLU A 217 -23.50 26.87 15.83
CA GLU A 217 -22.95 28.17 16.23
C GLU A 217 -22.59 28.11 17.73
N GLY A 218 -21.42 27.56 18.06
CA GLY A 218 -20.85 27.71 19.40
C GLY A 218 -20.24 26.51 20.12
N LYS A 219 -20.15 25.29 19.57
CA LYS A 219 -19.50 24.16 20.26
C LYS A 219 -18.55 23.38 19.34
N ASN A 220 -17.36 23.13 19.89
CA ASN A 220 -16.23 22.44 19.28
C ASN A 220 -16.66 21.18 18.47
N PRO A 221 -16.50 21.11 17.13
CA PRO A 221 -17.05 20.04 16.30
C PRO A 221 -16.33 18.69 16.43
N LEU A 222 -15.28 18.60 17.25
CA LEU A 222 -14.44 17.37 17.39
C LEU A 222 -14.88 16.46 18.54
N GLY A 223 -15.99 16.71 19.19
CA GLY A 223 -16.32 16.15 20.50
C GLY A 223 -16.96 14.75 20.52
N ASN A 224 -17.02 13.92 19.48
CA ASN A 224 -17.51 12.52 19.59
C ASN A 224 -17.23 11.63 18.37
N ILE A 225 -16.15 11.84 17.65
CA ILE A 225 -15.76 10.90 16.58
C ILE A 225 -14.93 9.79 17.24
N LYS A 226 -15.43 8.56 17.24
CA LYS A 226 -14.62 7.38 17.54
C LYS A 226 -13.56 7.27 16.45
N LEU A 227 -12.33 7.61 16.79
CA LEU A 227 -11.19 7.73 15.88
C LEU A 227 -10.67 6.38 15.33
N GLY A 228 -11.38 5.26 15.55
CA GLY A 228 -10.91 3.92 15.18
C GLY A 228 -10.96 3.60 13.68
N ASP A 229 -12.01 4.06 12.98
CA ASP A 229 -12.31 3.58 11.63
C ASP A 229 -12.44 4.67 10.56
N ARG A 230 -12.34 5.96 10.92
CA ARG A 230 -12.58 7.08 10.00
C ARG A 230 -11.57 8.20 10.17
N VAL A 231 -10.99 8.65 9.08
CA VAL A 231 -10.22 9.91 9.04
C VAL A 231 -11.20 11.02 8.72
N GLY A 232 -11.53 11.87 9.70
CA GLY A 232 -12.55 12.90 9.56
C GLY A 232 -12.27 13.84 8.37
N GLY A 233 -13.30 14.07 7.54
CA GLY A 233 -13.25 15.02 6.41
C GLY A 233 -12.71 14.47 5.09
N LEU A 234 -12.23 13.23 5.02
CA LEU A 234 -11.78 12.61 3.77
C LEU A 234 -12.86 11.70 3.21
N LYS A 235 -13.26 11.94 1.94
CA LYS A 235 -14.20 11.05 1.22
C LYS A 235 -13.59 9.69 0.94
N SER A 236 -12.31 9.66 0.58
CA SER A 236 -11.57 8.42 0.31
C SER A 236 -10.37 8.31 1.22
N PHE A 237 -10.16 7.16 1.85
CA PHE A 237 -9.09 6.91 2.80
C PHE A 237 -8.65 5.44 2.77
N MET A 238 -7.46 5.15 3.33
CA MET A 238 -6.97 3.79 3.50
C MET A 238 -7.52 3.18 4.77
N ALA A 239 -8.14 2.01 4.65
CA ALA A 239 -8.89 1.34 5.72
C ALA A 239 -8.13 0.17 6.36
N GLY A 240 -6.98 -0.26 5.78
CA GLY A 240 -6.18 -1.38 6.25
C GLY A 240 -5.64 -2.22 5.10
N ALA A 241 -5.87 -3.53 5.11
CA ALA A 241 -5.40 -4.45 4.08
C ALA A 241 -6.48 -5.42 3.59
N ALA A 242 -6.43 -5.76 2.32
CA ALA A 242 -7.13 -6.88 1.70
C ALA A 242 -6.19 -8.10 1.69
N VAL A 243 -6.68 -9.23 2.18
CA VAL A 243 -5.94 -10.50 2.30
C VAL A 243 -6.31 -11.41 1.14
N PHE A 244 -5.31 -12.04 0.54
CA PHE A 244 -5.49 -12.90 -0.62
C PHE A 244 -5.07 -14.34 -0.34
N SER A 245 -5.73 -15.26 -1.05
CA SER A 245 -5.27 -16.64 -1.26
C SER A 245 -5.12 -16.86 -2.76
N GLY A 246 -3.90 -16.94 -3.27
CA GLY A 246 -3.64 -16.83 -4.69
C GLY A 246 -4.10 -15.49 -5.25
N TYR A 247 -4.84 -15.48 -6.36
CA TYR A 247 -5.37 -14.26 -6.98
C TYR A 247 -6.75 -13.82 -6.44
N ARG A 248 -7.28 -14.53 -5.45
CA ARG A 248 -8.62 -14.24 -4.89
C ARG A 248 -8.51 -13.59 -3.52
N MET A 249 -9.19 -12.46 -3.35
CA MET A 249 -9.37 -11.85 -2.05
C MET A 249 -10.28 -12.71 -1.16
N THR A 250 -9.86 -12.97 0.08
CA THR A 250 -10.57 -13.84 1.01
C THR A 250 -10.97 -13.17 2.30
N GLU A 251 -10.27 -12.10 2.72
CA GLU A 251 -10.53 -11.43 3.98
C GLU A 251 -10.05 -9.97 3.94
N THR A 252 -10.43 -9.18 4.93
CA THR A 252 -9.95 -7.81 5.17
C THR A 252 -9.37 -7.67 6.56
N LEU A 253 -8.34 -6.85 6.70
CA LEU A 253 -7.79 -6.44 7.98
C LEU A 253 -8.04 -4.95 8.19
N THR A 254 -8.42 -4.58 9.41
CA THR A 254 -8.45 -3.19 9.85
C THR A 254 -7.03 -2.61 9.89
N ARG A 255 -6.89 -1.31 10.07
CA ARG A 255 -5.58 -0.63 10.19
C ARG A 255 -4.75 -1.20 11.34
N ASP A 256 -5.38 -1.43 12.49
CA ASP A 256 -4.71 -2.02 13.64
C ASP A 256 -4.26 -3.46 13.38
N GLU A 257 -5.12 -4.31 12.83
CA GLU A 257 -4.78 -5.68 12.44
C GLU A 257 -3.64 -5.71 11.42
N THR A 258 -3.66 -4.78 10.45
CA THR A 258 -2.60 -4.64 9.44
C THR A 258 -1.25 -4.29 10.06
N MET A 259 -1.23 -3.47 11.10
CA MET A 259 -0.02 -3.14 11.83
C MET A 259 0.61 -4.40 12.47
N TYR A 260 -0.20 -5.26 13.09
CA TYR A 260 0.29 -6.52 13.67
C TYR A 260 0.73 -7.52 12.59
N LEU A 261 0.03 -7.58 11.44
CA LEU A 261 0.49 -8.34 10.29
C LEU A 261 1.88 -7.88 9.85
N ASN A 262 2.07 -6.58 9.65
CA ASN A 262 3.35 -6.00 9.22
C ASN A 262 4.46 -6.21 10.27
N MET A 263 4.12 -6.22 11.57
CA MET A 263 5.06 -6.63 12.64
C MET A 263 5.54 -8.06 12.42
N ALA A 264 4.62 -9.01 12.27
CA ALA A 264 4.96 -10.42 12.09
C ALA A 264 5.76 -10.67 10.79
N CYS A 265 5.46 -9.91 9.73
CA CYS A 265 6.18 -9.97 8.46
C CYS A 265 7.55 -9.31 8.48
N GLY A 266 7.85 -8.46 9.49
CA GLY A 266 9.08 -7.68 9.53
C GLY A 266 9.04 -6.38 8.71
N ASP A 267 7.90 -6.02 8.15
CA ASP A 267 7.70 -4.80 7.35
C ASP A 267 7.38 -3.57 8.22
N TYR A 268 7.01 -3.79 9.49
CA TYR A 268 6.79 -2.73 10.48
C TYR A 268 8.10 -1.99 10.79
N LYS A 269 8.05 -0.67 10.84
CA LYS A 269 9.19 0.18 11.22
C LYS A 269 8.97 0.87 12.57
N ASN A 270 7.87 1.56 12.70
CA ASN A 270 7.44 2.21 13.93
C ASN A 270 5.91 2.39 13.91
N GLY A 271 5.34 2.75 15.05
CA GLY A 271 3.91 3.04 15.19
C GLY A 271 3.53 3.26 16.63
N THR A 272 2.26 3.58 16.84
CA THR A 272 1.72 3.90 18.15
C THR A 272 0.65 2.89 18.51
N VAL A 273 0.72 2.35 19.74
CA VAL A 273 -0.25 1.41 20.29
C VAL A 273 -0.79 1.97 21.60
N SER A 274 -2.12 2.02 21.74
CA SER A 274 -2.79 2.41 22.97
C SER A 274 -3.42 1.19 23.63
N ILE A 275 -3.06 0.92 24.88
CA ILE A 275 -3.47 -0.26 25.65
C ILE A 275 -4.09 0.20 26.97
N PRO A 276 -5.22 -0.40 27.42
CA PRO A 276 -5.80 -0.10 28.72
C PRO A 276 -4.81 -0.35 29.86
N PHE A 277 -4.70 0.61 30.76
CA PHE A 277 -3.90 0.51 31.97
C PHE A 277 -4.81 0.31 33.19
N SER A 278 -4.59 -0.79 33.88
CA SER A 278 -5.33 -1.13 35.10
C SER A 278 -4.38 -1.36 36.27
N GLN A 279 -4.75 -0.86 37.44
CA GLN A 279 -4.01 -1.05 38.69
C GLN A 279 -4.96 -1.51 39.78
N ASN A 280 -4.58 -2.56 40.52
CA ASN A 280 -5.41 -3.14 41.59
C ASN A 280 -6.84 -3.53 41.15
N GLY A 281 -7.05 -3.85 39.84
CA GLY A 281 -8.34 -4.20 39.28
C GLY A 281 -9.22 -2.98 38.89
N GLU A 282 -8.71 -1.78 39.02
CA GLU A 282 -9.37 -0.52 38.57
C GLU A 282 -8.71 -0.03 37.27
N GLU A 283 -9.52 0.27 36.27
CA GLU A 283 -9.06 0.84 35.01
C GLU A 283 -8.79 2.35 35.20
N LEU A 284 -7.54 2.75 35.07
CA LEU A 284 -7.09 4.13 35.28
C LEU A 284 -7.03 4.94 33.97
N GLY A 285 -7.15 4.28 32.80
CA GLY A 285 -7.13 4.92 31.49
C GLY A 285 -6.30 4.17 30.46
N MET A 286 -5.78 4.90 29.47
CA MET A 286 -4.98 4.34 28.38
C MET A 286 -3.51 4.72 28.52
N VAL A 287 -2.63 3.75 28.28
CA VAL A 287 -1.21 4.02 28.05
C VAL A 287 -0.95 3.93 26.56
N THR A 288 -0.31 4.96 26.03
CA THR A 288 0.10 5.02 24.63
C THR A 288 1.60 4.82 24.51
N LEU A 289 2.00 3.77 23.82
CA LEU A 289 3.39 3.42 23.55
C LEU A 289 3.75 3.79 22.11
N ILE A 290 4.92 4.39 21.91
CA ILE A 290 5.57 4.46 20.60
C ILE A 290 6.47 3.24 20.48
N LEU A 291 6.19 2.39 19.51
CA LEU A 291 6.94 1.17 19.25
C LEU A 291 7.83 1.35 18.02
N SER A 292 9.09 0.92 18.10
CA SER A 292 10.02 0.94 16.97
C SER A 292 10.70 -0.41 16.82
N LYS A 293 10.79 -0.91 15.58
CA LYS A 293 11.41 -2.20 15.28
C LYS A 293 12.89 -2.20 15.62
N GLN A 294 13.32 -3.17 16.42
CA GLN A 294 14.71 -3.48 16.71
C GLN A 294 15.15 -4.74 15.97
N HIS A 295 14.37 -5.82 16.10
CA HIS A 295 14.69 -7.11 15.49
C HIS A 295 13.44 -7.92 15.24
N ILE A 296 13.40 -8.63 14.10
CA ILE A 296 12.41 -9.66 13.79
C ILE A 296 13.15 -10.90 13.29
N GLY A 297 13.02 -12.00 14.03
CA GLY A 297 13.49 -13.33 13.64
C GLY A 297 12.31 -14.21 13.27
N ARG A 298 12.44 -15.04 12.24
CA ARG A 298 11.36 -15.92 11.78
C ARG A 298 11.93 -17.28 11.45
N ARG A 299 11.23 -18.34 11.83
CA ARG A 299 11.59 -19.71 11.48
C ARG A 299 10.36 -20.60 11.40
N VAL A 300 10.45 -21.63 10.58
CA VAL A 300 9.45 -22.70 10.48
C VAL A 300 10.14 -24.02 10.83
N ILE A 301 9.43 -24.83 11.60
CA ILE A 301 9.86 -26.15 12.01
C ILE A 301 8.81 -27.14 11.52
N ILE A 302 9.26 -28.14 10.76
CA ILE A 302 8.42 -29.26 10.33
C ILE A 302 8.89 -30.47 11.13
N ASN A 303 8.03 -31.00 12.01
CA ASN A 303 8.36 -32.13 12.88
C ASN A 303 8.19 -33.44 12.10
N GLU A 304 8.77 -34.52 12.66
CA GLU A 304 8.69 -35.87 12.08
C GLU A 304 7.25 -36.42 12.01
N ASP A 305 6.36 -35.96 12.89
CA ASP A 305 4.94 -36.31 12.89
C ASP A 305 4.13 -35.51 11.87
N GLY A 306 4.77 -34.62 11.10
CA GLY A 306 4.14 -33.76 10.10
C GLY A 306 3.51 -32.48 10.65
N SER A 307 3.58 -32.24 11.98
CA SER A 307 3.11 -30.96 12.54
C SER A 307 4.04 -29.81 12.16
N ILE A 308 3.47 -28.64 11.93
CA ILE A 308 4.18 -27.46 11.45
C ILE A 308 4.06 -26.36 12.49
N ARG A 309 5.21 -25.83 12.93
CA ARG A 309 5.30 -24.74 13.88
C ARG A 309 6.03 -23.55 13.27
N ALA A 310 5.40 -22.39 13.26
CA ALA A 310 6.01 -21.13 12.89
C ALA A 310 6.35 -20.34 14.15
N GLU A 311 7.58 -19.85 14.26
CA GLU A 311 8.03 -19.04 15.39
C GLU A 311 8.47 -17.68 14.89
N VAL A 312 8.01 -16.61 15.58
CA VAL A 312 8.34 -15.22 15.27
C VAL A 312 8.86 -14.55 16.54
N ASP A 313 10.14 -14.18 16.52
CA ASP A 313 10.81 -13.45 17.58
C ASP A 313 10.77 -11.96 17.28
N ILE A 314 10.01 -11.19 18.04
CA ILE A 314 9.75 -9.75 17.83
C ILE A 314 10.37 -8.97 18.98
N ARG A 315 11.36 -8.13 18.68
CA ARG A 315 11.95 -7.20 19.64
C ARG A 315 11.68 -5.77 19.19
N LEU A 316 11.03 -4.99 20.07
CA LEU A 316 10.64 -3.60 19.81
C LEU A 316 11.19 -2.69 20.93
N ALA A 317 11.68 -1.51 20.55
CA ALA A 317 11.86 -0.44 21.49
C ALA A 317 10.50 0.19 21.82
N ALA A 318 10.22 0.44 23.09
CA ALA A 318 8.97 1.00 23.56
C ALA A 318 9.25 2.27 24.37
N GLY A 319 8.75 3.42 23.89
CA GLY A 319 8.75 4.70 24.59
C GLY A 319 7.33 5.05 25.01
N THR A 320 7.15 5.55 26.24
CA THR A 320 5.84 5.99 26.74
C THR A 320 5.53 7.38 26.19
N HIS A 321 4.48 7.50 25.37
CA HIS A 321 4.04 8.78 24.81
C HIS A 321 3.01 9.47 25.72
N ALA A 322 2.06 8.70 26.24
CA ALA A 322 1.03 9.17 27.16
C ALA A 322 0.71 8.09 28.21
N LYS A 323 0.49 8.49 29.44
CA LYS A 323 0.10 7.61 30.54
C LYS A 323 -0.81 8.36 31.51
N PRO A 324 -1.62 7.66 32.34
CA PRO A 324 -2.32 8.26 33.47
C PRO A 324 -1.33 8.87 34.48
N ASP A 325 -1.72 9.98 35.14
CA ASP A 325 -0.87 10.68 36.08
C ASP A 325 -0.53 9.82 37.33
N GLU A 326 -1.41 8.92 37.71
CA GLU A 326 -1.27 7.99 38.83
C GLU A 326 -0.19 6.91 38.61
N ALA A 327 0.17 6.62 37.35
CA ALA A 327 1.11 5.57 37.01
C ALA A 327 2.56 5.99 37.31
N ASN A 328 3.21 5.32 38.27
CA ASN A 328 4.62 5.54 38.56
C ASN A 328 5.52 4.71 37.64
N GLN A 329 6.83 5.02 37.62
CA GLN A 329 7.77 4.42 36.67
C GLN A 329 7.99 2.93 36.89
N THR A 330 8.03 2.45 38.10
CA THR A 330 8.24 1.02 38.42
C THR A 330 7.03 0.19 38.01
N GLU A 331 5.83 0.71 38.23
CA GLU A 331 4.58 0.07 37.79
C GLU A 331 4.48 0.04 36.27
N MET A 332 4.90 1.10 35.61
CA MET A 332 4.96 1.14 34.13
C MET A 332 5.90 0.10 33.54
N GLU A 333 7.09 -0.10 34.14
CA GLU A 333 8.03 -1.12 33.68
C GLU A 333 7.43 -2.54 33.83
N HIS A 334 6.79 -2.83 34.95
CA HIS A 334 6.13 -4.10 35.18
C HIS A 334 4.97 -4.30 34.19
N TRP A 335 4.13 -3.27 34.03
CA TRP A 335 3.00 -3.31 33.10
C TRP A 335 3.44 -3.48 31.63
N ILE A 336 4.51 -2.80 31.20
CA ILE A 336 5.07 -2.98 29.83
C ILE A 336 5.51 -4.43 29.64
N ASN A 337 6.24 -5.01 30.59
CA ASN A 337 6.79 -6.35 30.46
C ASN A 337 5.74 -7.46 30.53
N GLU A 338 4.62 -7.24 31.18
CA GLU A 338 3.57 -8.25 31.32
C GLU A 338 2.34 -7.94 30.47
N THR A 339 1.66 -6.84 30.76
CA THR A 339 0.36 -6.54 30.15
C THR A 339 0.50 -6.13 28.68
N ALA A 340 1.42 -5.20 28.38
CA ALA A 340 1.59 -4.72 27.01
C ALA A 340 2.14 -5.82 26.09
N VAL A 341 3.13 -6.59 26.56
CA VAL A 341 3.68 -7.75 25.82
C VAL A 341 2.58 -8.79 25.55
N ASN A 342 1.77 -9.13 26.55
CA ASN A 342 0.70 -10.11 26.38
C ASN A 342 -0.39 -9.60 25.42
N CYS A 343 -0.75 -8.32 25.51
CA CYS A 343 -1.73 -7.72 24.61
C CYS A 343 -1.25 -7.76 23.14
N ILE A 344 0.00 -7.36 22.88
CA ILE A 344 0.59 -7.41 21.53
C ILE A 344 0.65 -8.87 21.03
N ARG A 345 1.07 -9.83 21.88
CA ARG A 345 1.11 -11.25 21.50
C ARG A 345 -0.27 -11.77 21.14
N GLN A 346 -1.29 -11.44 21.91
CA GLN A 346 -2.68 -11.85 21.63
C GLN A 346 -3.14 -11.26 20.28
N LYS A 347 -2.93 -9.97 20.03
CA LYS A 347 -3.29 -9.34 18.75
C LYS A 347 -2.60 -9.97 17.55
N LEU A 348 -1.30 -10.32 17.67
CA LEU A 348 -0.55 -11.04 16.63
C LEU A 348 -1.18 -12.40 16.34
N ASN A 349 -1.56 -13.14 17.41
CA ASN A 349 -2.21 -14.44 17.28
C ASN A 349 -3.62 -14.33 16.66
N ASP A 350 -4.40 -13.32 17.06
CA ASP A 350 -5.74 -13.08 16.50
C ASP A 350 -5.66 -12.83 14.99
N VAL A 351 -4.71 -11.99 14.55
CA VAL A 351 -4.47 -11.71 13.12
C VAL A 351 -4.00 -12.96 12.38
N PHE A 352 -3.09 -13.75 12.98
CA PHE A 352 -2.66 -15.01 12.40
C PHE A 352 -3.83 -15.96 12.17
N ILE A 353 -4.66 -16.19 13.18
CA ILE A 353 -5.83 -17.08 13.11
C ILE A 353 -6.78 -16.58 12.01
N LYS A 354 -7.06 -15.28 11.96
CA LYS A 354 -7.94 -14.69 10.96
C LYS A 354 -7.44 -14.93 9.53
N CYS A 355 -6.14 -14.72 9.26
CA CYS A 355 -5.55 -14.98 7.95
C CYS A 355 -5.52 -16.48 7.62
N ARG A 356 -5.13 -17.34 8.57
CA ARG A 356 -5.10 -18.80 8.41
C ARG A 356 -6.48 -19.36 8.09
N ASP A 357 -7.49 -18.94 8.82
CA ASP A 357 -8.87 -19.41 8.64
C ASP A 357 -9.48 -18.91 7.32
N ALA A 358 -8.96 -17.79 6.79
CA ALA A 358 -9.22 -17.32 5.42
C ALA A 358 -8.43 -18.06 4.34
N GLY A 359 -7.62 -19.06 4.70
CA GLY A 359 -6.81 -19.86 3.78
C GLY A 359 -5.61 -19.10 3.19
N SER A 360 -5.10 -18.08 3.89
CA SER A 360 -4.03 -17.20 3.40
C SER A 360 -2.78 -17.25 4.28
N ASP A 361 -1.63 -17.55 3.68
CA ASP A 361 -0.31 -17.35 4.30
C ASP A 361 0.16 -15.89 4.16
N ALA A 362 -0.70 -14.96 4.59
CA ALA A 362 -0.40 -13.53 4.57
C ALA A 362 0.81 -13.14 5.44
N MET A 363 1.11 -13.93 6.48
CA MET A 363 2.32 -13.77 7.30
C MET A 363 3.58 -14.34 6.64
N ARG A 364 3.46 -14.93 5.46
CA ARG A 364 4.57 -15.41 4.62
C ARG A 364 5.46 -16.44 5.30
N PHE A 365 4.89 -17.39 6.05
CA PHE A 365 5.65 -18.45 6.69
C PHE A 365 6.24 -19.45 5.70
N GLY A 366 5.57 -19.67 4.57
CA GLY A 366 6.09 -20.51 3.50
C GLY A 366 7.41 -20.01 2.90
N THR A 367 7.72 -18.70 2.99
CA THR A 367 9.04 -18.19 2.59
C THR A 367 10.19 -18.69 3.48
N GLU A 368 9.90 -19.08 4.72
CA GLU A 368 10.85 -19.73 5.61
C GLU A 368 10.81 -21.25 5.42
N ALA A 369 9.62 -21.82 5.21
CA ALA A 369 9.44 -23.25 5.01
C ALA A 369 10.15 -23.77 3.76
N ILE A 370 10.04 -23.06 2.63
CA ILE A 370 10.67 -23.45 1.34
C ILE A 370 12.19 -23.66 1.46
N LYS A 371 12.84 -22.93 2.38
CA LYS A 371 14.29 -23.03 2.63
C LYS A 371 14.71 -24.39 3.23
N LEU A 372 13.77 -25.17 3.75
CA LEU A 372 14.02 -26.49 4.32
C LEU A 372 14.10 -27.58 3.24
N PHE A 373 13.70 -27.31 2.02
CA PHE A 373 13.66 -28.25 0.91
C PHE A 373 14.87 -28.05 -0.02
N ARG A 374 15.33 -29.12 -0.63
CA ARG A 374 16.54 -29.13 -1.47
C ARG A 374 16.24 -28.79 -2.95
N SER A 375 14.97 -28.91 -3.34
CA SER A 375 14.54 -28.67 -4.70
C SER A 375 13.09 -28.18 -4.79
N ASP A 376 12.77 -27.49 -5.87
CA ASP A 376 11.39 -27.07 -6.17
C ASP A 376 10.44 -28.28 -6.29
N ALA A 377 10.94 -29.46 -6.70
CA ALA A 377 10.13 -30.67 -6.80
C ALA A 377 9.70 -31.17 -5.41
N GLU A 378 10.62 -31.22 -4.43
CA GLU A 378 10.32 -31.55 -3.05
C GLU A 378 9.34 -30.56 -2.42
N TRP A 379 9.51 -29.26 -2.69
CA TRP A 379 8.59 -28.22 -2.23
C TRP A 379 7.18 -28.39 -2.77
N LYS A 380 7.03 -28.64 -4.08
CA LYS A 380 5.74 -28.88 -4.72
C LYS A 380 5.08 -30.15 -4.21
N GLU A 381 5.85 -31.22 -3.96
CA GLU A 381 5.34 -32.47 -3.38
C GLU A 381 4.86 -32.28 -1.94
N PHE A 382 5.51 -31.38 -1.18
CA PHE A 382 5.12 -31.07 0.19
C PHE A 382 3.75 -30.37 0.25
N ASP A 383 3.37 -29.62 -0.78
CA ASP A 383 2.08 -28.92 -0.92
C ASP A 383 1.78 -28.04 0.31
N TRP A 384 2.58 -26.98 0.47
CA TRP A 384 2.48 -26.04 1.57
C TRP A 384 1.06 -25.49 1.75
N LYS A 385 0.41 -25.14 0.64
CA LYS A 385 -0.89 -24.49 0.65
C LYS A 385 -1.98 -25.36 1.30
N SER A 386 -2.01 -26.66 0.99
CA SER A 386 -2.94 -27.60 1.61
C SER A 386 -2.67 -27.84 3.10
N ARG A 387 -1.40 -27.69 3.54
CA ARG A 387 -0.97 -27.91 4.92
C ARG A 387 -1.01 -26.67 5.79
N TYR A 388 -1.08 -25.48 5.20
CA TYR A 388 -1.01 -24.20 5.93
C TYR A 388 -2.07 -24.07 7.01
N GLY A 389 -3.28 -24.59 6.80
CA GLY A 389 -4.35 -24.61 7.81
C GLY A 389 -3.99 -25.31 9.13
N SER A 390 -2.97 -26.20 9.12
CA SER A 390 -2.48 -26.90 10.32
C SER A 390 -1.30 -26.22 11.02
N VAL A 391 -0.81 -25.09 10.49
CA VAL A 391 0.31 -24.36 11.10
C VAL A 391 -0.09 -23.79 12.46
N GLU A 392 0.76 -24.00 13.45
CA GLU A 392 0.70 -23.37 14.76
C GLU A 392 1.73 -22.24 14.82
N ALA A 393 1.30 -21.02 15.12
CA ALA A 393 2.20 -19.88 15.27
C ALA A 393 2.49 -19.57 16.74
N VAL A 394 3.75 -19.22 17.03
CA VAL A 394 4.21 -18.77 18.35
C VAL A 394 4.90 -17.43 18.18
N PHE A 395 4.40 -16.42 18.90
CA PHE A 395 4.95 -15.07 18.89
C PHE A 395 5.68 -14.79 20.20
N ASN A 396 7.01 -14.65 20.12
CA ASN A 396 7.86 -14.25 21.24
C ASN A 396 8.08 -12.73 21.16
N VAL A 397 7.40 -11.98 22.02
CA VAL A 397 7.47 -10.51 22.01
C VAL A 397 8.30 -10.02 23.19
N GLU A 398 9.27 -9.15 22.90
CA GLU A 398 10.11 -8.45 23.88
C GLU A 398 10.00 -6.93 23.64
N LEU A 399 9.67 -6.17 24.69
CA LEU A 399 9.66 -4.71 24.66
C LEU A 399 10.85 -4.16 25.46
N ILE A 400 11.69 -3.37 24.81
CA ILE A 400 12.83 -2.68 25.43
C ILE A 400 12.37 -1.26 25.78
N ASN A 401 12.21 -0.97 27.08
CA ASN A 401 11.84 0.36 27.54
C ASN A 401 12.96 1.37 27.26
N THR A 402 12.66 2.43 26.50
CA THR A 402 13.60 3.50 26.13
C THR A 402 13.54 4.72 27.06
N ASP A 403 12.58 4.80 27.97
CA ASP A 403 12.42 5.93 28.88
C ASP A 403 13.51 6.02 29.97
N LYS A 404 14.35 4.97 30.09
CA LYS A 404 15.48 4.90 31.04
C LYS A 404 16.66 5.81 30.70
N GLY A 405 16.69 6.41 29.47
CA GLY A 405 17.84 7.17 28.98
C GLY A 405 17.81 8.67 29.19
N THR A 406 16.68 9.26 29.59
CA THR A 406 16.51 10.74 29.63
C THR A 406 16.64 11.38 31.02
N SER A 407 16.92 10.61 32.08
CA SER A 407 17.08 11.17 33.45
C SER A 407 18.53 11.46 33.86
N GLY A 408 19.48 11.42 32.96
CA GLY A 408 20.88 11.71 33.28
C GLY A 408 21.57 12.46 32.18
N ASP A 409 21.33 13.76 32.02
CA ASP A 409 22.26 14.78 31.50
C ASP A 409 21.49 16.05 31.09
N MET A 410 20.88 16.72 32.07
CA MET A 410 20.63 18.15 32.02
C MET A 410 20.85 18.69 33.43
N GLN A 411 22.11 18.94 33.79
CA GLN A 411 22.56 19.89 34.78
C GLN A 411 23.42 20.95 34.11
#